data_f814482d5452a1eb59ed0e426da75f72
#
_entry.id   f814482d5452a1eb59ed0e426da75f72
#
_cell.length_a   1.000
_cell.length_b   1.000
_cell.length_c   1.000
_cell.angle_alpha   90.00
_cell.angle_beta   90.00
_cell.angle_gamma   90.00
#
_symmetry.space_group_name_H-M   'P 1'
#
loop_
_entity.id
_entity.type
_entity.pdbx_description
1 polymer ?
#
loop_
_entity_poly.entity_id
_entity_poly.type
_entity_poly.pdbx_seq_one_letter_code
_entity_poly.pdbx_strand_id
1 'polypeptide(L)'
;HGVAKNGSTLYPAMPYPSYARVSETDMKALYAYFMHGVEPVAQENKASDIPWPLSMRWPLMGWRWMFAPKVEDYKSTSDDPVIDRGAYLVEGLGHCGACHTPRALTMQEKSLSAADGSHFLAGSAPLEGWIAKSLRGDHKDGLGSWSEEQLVQFLKTGRSDRSAVFGGMSDVVTHSMQYMTDADLTAIARYLKSLPASDPNDQPHQYDATAAKALWNGDDSQRGASVYIDNCAACHRTDGHGYTRVFPALAGNPVLQSDDPTSLIHIVLKGGTLPATHTAPSTFTMPGFAWRLSDQEVADVVSFIRGSWGNKGAPVSAKDVVGLRTDDMKTTSGDDLGQVTSHN
;
A
#
# COMPACT_ATOMS: atom_id res chain seq x y z
N HIS A 1 -5.49 -14.61 -19.89
CA HIS A 1 -5.32 -14.23 -21.29
C HIS A 1 -5.79 -12.78 -21.62
N GLY A 2 -6.60 -12.13 -20.78
CA GLY A 2 -7.12 -10.78 -21.05
C GLY A 2 -8.06 -10.69 -22.26
N VAL A 3 -8.72 -11.79 -22.63
CA VAL A 3 -9.68 -11.87 -23.75
C VAL A 3 -10.96 -12.51 -23.28
N ALA A 4 -12.09 -11.87 -23.52
CA ALA A 4 -13.40 -12.41 -23.23
C ALA A 4 -13.80 -13.50 -24.25
N LYS A 5 -14.84 -14.30 -23.92
CA LYS A 5 -15.33 -15.38 -24.79
C LYS A 5 -15.72 -14.91 -26.20
N ASN A 6 -16.17 -13.68 -26.34
CA ASN A 6 -16.54 -13.07 -27.64
C ASN A 6 -15.34 -12.48 -28.40
N GLY A 7 -14.10 -12.69 -27.95
CA GLY A 7 -12.88 -12.18 -28.56
C GLY A 7 -12.51 -10.73 -28.21
N SER A 8 -13.34 -10.03 -27.43
CA SER A 8 -13.02 -8.65 -27.01
C SER A 8 -11.91 -8.64 -25.96
N THR A 9 -11.02 -7.64 -26.02
CA THR A 9 -9.96 -7.45 -25.03
C THR A 9 -10.55 -6.88 -23.73
N LEU A 10 -10.12 -7.44 -22.60
CA LEU A 10 -10.45 -6.95 -21.27
C LEU A 10 -9.54 -5.78 -20.88
N TYR A 11 -10.04 -4.90 -19.99
CA TYR A 11 -9.18 -3.90 -19.38
C TYR A 11 -8.16 -4.57 -18.45
N PRO A 12 -6.91 -4.06 -18.40
CA PRO A 12 -5.87 -4.59 -17.50
C PRO A 12 -6.10 -4.25 -16.01
N ALA A 13 -7.24 -3.66 -15.66
CA ALA A 13 -7.73 -3.58 -14.28
C ALA A 13 -7.86 -4.97 -13.63
N MET A 14 -8.28 -5.98 -14.40
CA MET A 14 -8.01 -7.38 -14.06
C MET A 14 -6.52 -7.65 -14.39
N PRO A 15 -5.64 -7.93 -13.43
CA PRO A 15 -4.19 -8.00 -13.65
C PRO A 15 -3.76 -9.27 -14.39
N TYR A 16 -4.35 -9.52 -15.57
CA TYR A 16 -4.03 -10.67 -16.40
C TYR A 16 -2.55 -10.75 -16.83
N PRO A 17 -1.78 -9.65 -16.90
CA PRO A 17 -0.33 -9.79 -17.10
C PRO A 17 0.37 -10.59 -15.99
N SER A 18 0.00 -10.37 -14.73
CA SER A 18 0.51 -11.16 -13.59
C SER A 18 -0.05 -12.59 -13.60
N TYR A 19 -1.35 -12.75 -13.89
CA TYR A 19 -1.99 -14.06 -13.96
C TYR A 19 -1.50 -14.94 -15.12
N ALA A 20 -0.79 -14.39 -16.08
CA ALA A 20 -0.23 -15.13 -17.21
C ALA A 20 0.77 -16.23 -16.79
N ARG A 21 1.30 -16.16 -15.58
CA ARG A 21 2.26 -17.12 -15.00
C ARG A 21 1.66 -18.02 -13.92
N VAL A 22 0.35 -17.96 -13.69
CA VAL A 22 -0.31 -18.87 -12.75
C VAL A 22 -0.41 -20.25 -13.38
N SER A 23 -0.13 -21.31 -12.60
CA SER A 23 -0.16 -22.68 -13.07
C SER A 23 -1.55 -23.08 -13.59
N GLU A 24 -1.58 -23.97 -14.58
CA GLU A 24 -2.84 -24.49 -15.13
C GLU A 24 -3.67 -25.19 -14.04
N THR A 25 -3.01 -25.84 -13.08
CA THR A 25 -3.66 -26.50 -11.94
C THR A 25 -4.41 -25.52 -11.06
N ASP A 26 -3.75 -24.41 -10.67
CA ASP A 26 -4.38 -23.38 -9.83
C ASP A 26 -5.47 -22.62 -10.60
N MET A 27 -5.28 -22.38 -11.90
CA MET A 27 -6.32 -21.78 -12.73
C MET A 27 -7.57 -22.66 -12.83
N LYS A 28 -7.41 -23.99 -12.93
CA LYS A 28 -8.53 -24.93 -12.91
C LYS A 28 -9.22 -24.96 -11.54
N ALA A 29 -8.44 -24.91 -10.45
CA ALA A 29 -8.97 -24.87 -9.09
C ALA A 29 -9.78 -23.58 -8.85
N LEU A 30 -9.26 -22.41 -9.25
CA LEU A 30 -9.99 -21.15 -9.18
C LEU A 30 -11.27 -21.18 -10.01
N TYR A 31 -11.21 -21.71 -11.24
CA TYR A 31 -12.40 -21.86 -12.08
C TYR A 31 -13.45 -22.73 -11.41
N ALA A 32 -13.05 -23.88 -10.88
CA ALA A 32 -13.97 -24.79 -10.18
C ALA A 32 -14.60 -24.12 -8.95
N TYR A 33 -13.82 -23.37 -8.18
CA TYR A 33 -14.32 -22.62 -7.03
C TYR A 33 -15.40 -21.61 -7.44
N PHE A 34 -15.13 -20.78 -8.44
CA PHE A 34 -16.10 -19.76 -8.87
C PHE A 34 -17.35 -20.35 -9.53
N MET A 35 -17.22 -21.50 -10.19
CA MET A 35 -18.36 -22.15 -10.85
C MET A 35 -19.24 -22.99 -9.92
N HIS A 36 -18.68 -23.52 -8.82
CA HIS A 36 -19.35 -24.48 -7.96
C HIS A 36 -19.34 -24.11 -6.47
N GLY A 37 -18.43 -23.24 -6.03
CA GLY A 37 -18.28 -22.83 -4.63
C GLY A 37 -18.85 -21.45 -4.32
N VAL A 38 -19.30 -20.70 -5.34
CA VAL A 38 -19.89 -19.36 -5.17
C VAL A 38 -21.33 -19.38 -5.67
N GLU A 39 -22.27 -19.01 -4.80
CA GLU A 39 -23.67 -18.92 -5.17
C GLU A 39 -23.91 -17.74 -6.14
N PRO A 40 -24.67 -17.94 -7.21
CA PRO A 40 -24.98 -16.88 -8.16
C PRO A 40 -25.94 -15.86 -7.53
N VAL A 41 -25.64 -14.58 -7.74
CA VAL A 41 -26.47 -13.46 -7.28
C VAL A 41 -27.06 -12.74 -8.47
N ALA A 42 -28.39 -12.56 -8.48
CA ALA A 42 -29.09 -11.79 -9.49
C ALA A 42 -29.02 -10.29 -9.17
N GLN A 43 -27.85 -9.70 -9.44
CA GLN A 43 -27.59 -8.26 -9.25
C GLN A 43 -27.07 -7.65 -10.54
N GLU A 44 -27.58 -6.50 -10.93
CA GLU A 44 -27.04 -5.75 -12.06
C GLU A 44 -25.62 -5.27 -11.78
N ASN A 45 -24.75 -5.42 -12.78
CA ASN A 45 -23.40 -4.88 -12.68
C ASN A 45 -23.45 -3.35 -12.72
N LYS A 46 -22.62 -2.69 -11.91
CA LYS A 46 -22.41 -1.25 -12.00
C LYS A 46 -21.98 -0.87 -13.42
N ALA A 47 -22.58 0.19 -13.98
CA ALA A 47 -22.17 0.71 -15.26
C ALA A 47 -20.69 1.15 -15.25
N SER A 48 -20.02 1.06 -16.40
CA SER A 48 -18.63 1.51 -16.51
C SER A 48 -18.56 3.03 -16.54
N ASP A 49 -17.79 3.62 -15.65
CA ASP A 49 -17.56 5.07 -15.56
C ASP A 49 -16.33 5.53 -16.39
N ILE A 50 -15.77 4.63 -17.21
CA ILE A 50 -14.58 4.95 -18.02
C ILE A 50 -14.98 5.95 -19.12
N PRO A 51 -14.42 7.18 -19.13
CA PRO A 51 -14.81 8.21 -20.07
C PRO A 51 -14.31 7.91 -21.49
N TRP A 52 -15.03 8.44 -22.49
CA TRP A 52 -14.51 8.47 -23.85
C TRP A 52 -13.27 9.40 -23.93
N PRO A 53 -12.19 9.05 -24.69
CA PRO A 53 -12.06 7.89 -25.59
C PRO A 53 -11.53 6.60 -24.90
N LEU A 54 -11.24 6.60 -23.61
CA LEU A 54 -10.68 5.47 -22.90
C LEU A 54 -11.64 4.27 -22.78
N SER A 55 -12.96 4.50 -22.95
CA SER A 55 -13.97 3.44 -22.99
C SER A 55 -13.92 2.59 -24.26
N MET A 56 -13.19 3.01 -25.30
CA MET A 56 -12.98 2.21 -26.51
C MET A 56 -12.05 1.03 -26.21
N ARG A 57 -12.48 -0.20 -26.50
CA ARG A 57 -11.71 -1.43 -26.20
C ARG A 57 -10.76 -1.87 -27.29
N TRP A 58 -10.95 -1.44 -28.53
CA TRP A 58 -10.10 -1.89 -29.63
C TRP A 58 -8.62 -1.50 -29.51
N PRO A 59 -8.23 -0.33 -28.91
CA PRO A 59 -6.81 -0.02 -28.71
C PRO A 59 -6.15 -0.95 -27.70
N LEU A 60 -6.91 -1.52 -26.75
CA LEU A 60 -6.41 -2.46 -25.76
C LEU A 60 -5.87 -3.75 -26.39
N MET A 61 -6.31 -4.11 -27.61
CA MET A 61 -5.75 -5.25 -28.32
C MET A 61 -4.27 -5.03 -28.66
N GLY A 62 -3.92 -3.82 -29.15
CA GLY A 62 -2.53 -3.43 -29.40
C GLY A 62 -1.72 -3.35 -28.10
N TRP A 63 -2.30 -2.76 -27.05
CA TRP A 63 -1.67 -2.69 -25.74
C TRP A 63 -1.38 -4.10 -25.19
N ARG A 64 -2.34 -5.01 -25.22
CA ARG A 64 -2.17 -6.40 -24.81
C ARG A 64 -1.09 -7.13 -25.61
N TRP A 65 -1.06 -6.93 -26.91
CA TRP A 65 -0.05 -7.53 -27.78
C TRP A 65 1.37 -7.06 -27.44
N MET A 66 1.53 -5.78 -27.07
CA MET A 66 2.83 -5.19 -26.74
C MET A 66 3.30 -5.53 -25.31
N PHE A 67 2.39 -5.55 -24.34
CA PHE A 67 2.76 -5.52 -22.91
C PHE A 67 2.29 -6.73 -22.10
N ALA A 68 1.32 -7.51 -22.56
CA ALA A 68 0.93 -8.71 -21.84
C ALA A 68 1.86 -9.87 -22.21
N PRO A 69 2.44 -10.56 -21.20
CA PRO A 69 3.28 -11.72 -21.47
C PRO A 69 2.45 -12.86 -22.06
N LYS A 70 3.13 -13.80 -22.71
CA LYS A 70 2.52 -15.08 -23.09
C LYS A 70 2.11 -15.82 -21.83
N VAL A 71 0.98 -16.51 -21.91
CA VAL A 71 0.55 -17.42 -20.83
C VAL A 71 1.45 -18.64 -20.84
N GLU A 72 2.21 -18.80 -19.79
CA GLU A 72 3.11 -19.94 -19.58
C GLU A 72 3.00 -20.38 -18.13
N ASP A 73 3.16 -21.68 -17.88
CA ASP A 73 3.25 -22.18 -16.51
C ASP A 73 4.42 -21.50 -15.78
N TYR A 74 4.22 -21.29 -14.48
CA TYR A 74 5.25 -20.74 -13.61
C TYR A 74 6.54 -21.57 -13.74
N LYS A 75 7.64 -20.86 -13.89
CA LYS A 75 8.98 -21.46 -13.87
C LYS A 75 9.67 -21.03 -12.59
N SER A 76 10.18 -22.01 -11.84
CA SER A 76 10.96 -21.76 -10.63
C SER A 76 12.08 -20.75 -10.90
N THR A 77 12.20 -19.79 -9.99
CA THR A 77 13.20 -18.70 -10.08
C THR A 77 14.27 -18.79 -8.99
N SER A 78 14.11 -19.75 -8.06
CA SER A 78 15.02 -19.95 -6.92
C SER A 78 15.18 -21.44 -6.59
N ASP A 79 16.37 -21.84 -6.17
CA ASP A 79 16.62 -23.17 -5.63
C ASP A 79 16.05 -23.35 -4.20
N ASP A 80 15.77 -22.26 -3.49
CA ASP A 80 15.05 -22.30 -2.20
C ASP A 80 13.55 -22.42 -2.46
N PRO A 81 12.90 -23.55 -2.11
CA PRO A 81 11.49 -23.76 -2.39
C PRO A 81 10.55 -22.78 -1.65
N VAL A 82 10.99 -22.19 -0.55
CA VAL A 82 10.21 -21.18 0.18
C VAL A 82 10.26 -19.85 -0.55
N ILE A 83 11.43 -19.43 -1.01
CA ILE A 83 11.58 -18.21 -1.83
C ILE A 83 10.83 -18.38 -3.15
N ASP A 84 10.94 -19.55 -3.78
CA ASP A 84 10.25 -19.83 -5.04
C ASP A 84 8.71 -19.80 -4.88
N ARG A 85 8.17 -20.38 -3.80
CA ARG A 85 6.74 -20.26 -3.46
C ARG A 85 6.33 -18.81 -3.25
N GLY A 86 7.16 -18.02 -2.58
CA GLY A 86 6.93 -16.58 -2.36
C GLY A 86 6.91 -15.81 -3.68
N ALA A 87 7.85 -16.07 -4.58
CA ALA A 87 7.88 -15.48 -5.92
C ALA A 87 6.60 -15.80 -6.70
N TYR A 88 6.18 -17.07 -6.72
CA TYR A 88 4.93 -17.49 -7.35
C TYR A 88 3.71 -16.72 -6.83
N LEU A 89 3.60 -16.55 -5.52
CA LEU A 89 2.49 -15.83 -4.89
C LEU A 89 2.55 -14.33 -5.20
N VAL A 90 3.69 -13.69 -5.05
CA VAL A 90 3.84 -12.24 -5.19
C VAL A 90 3.72 -11.78 -6.64
N GLU A 91 4.38 -12.50 -7.57
CA GLU A 91 4.42 -12.14 -8.99
C GLU A 91 3.17 -12.58 -9.76
N GLY A 92 2.51 -13.64 -9.30
CA GLY A 92 1.34 -14.26 -9.94
C GLY A 92 0.04 -13.94 -9.23
N LEU A 93 -0.41 -14.84 -8.34
CA LEU A 93 -1.73 -14.80 -7.71
C LEU A 93 -1.98 -13.55 -6.87
N GLY A 94 -0.98 -13.09 -6.12
CA GLY A 94 -1.08 -11.89 -5.28
C GLY A 94 -0.94 -10.59 -6.06
N HIS A 95 -0.40 -10.62 -7.29
CA HIS A 95 -0.19 -9.47 -8.20
C HIS A 95 0.27 -8.19 -7.49
N CYS A 96 1.17 -8.32 -6.52
CA CYS A 96 1.62 -7.20 -5.68
C CYS A 96 2.21 -6.05 -6.53
N GLY A 97 2.82 -6.38 -7.68
CA GLY A 97 3.32 -5.43 -8.68
C GLY A 97 2.26 -4.48 -9.20
N ALA A 98 0.99 -4.89 -9.27
CA ALA A 98 -0.09 -4.03 -9.78
C ALA A 98 -0.23 -2.70 -9.02
N CYS A 99 0.09 -2.70 -7.72
CA CYS A 99 0.13 -1.49 -6.89
C CYS A 99 1.56 -1.04 -6.56
N HIS A 100 2.50 -1.97 -6.37
CA HIS A 100 3.83 -1.67 -5.84
C HIS A 100 4.93 -1.54 -6.91
N THR A 101 4.61 -1.62 -8.20
CA THR A 101 5.56 -1.40 -9.29
C THR A 101 5.24 -0.11 -10.04
N PRO A 102 6.24 0.74 -10.36
CA PRO A 102 6.01 1.95 -11.12
C PRO A 102 5.40 1.64 -12.50
N ARG A 103 4.50 2.51 -12.96
CA ARG A 103 3.88 2.39 -14.28
C ARG A 103 4.59 3.26 -15.30
N ALA A 104 4.59 2.81 -16.55
CA ALA A 104 5.02 3.61 -17.69
C ALA A 104 3.87 4.49 -18.21
N LEU A 105 4.14 5.31 -19.21
CA LEU A 105 3.18 6.28 -19.76
C LEU A 105 1.88 5.62 -20.28
N THR A 106 1.98 4.40 -20.80
CA THR A 106 0.83 3.60 -21.30
C THR A 106 0.20 2.73 -20.20
N MET A 107 0.49 3.05 -18.92
CA MET A 107 -0.09 2.45 -17.71
C MET A 107 0.28 0.98 -17.46
N GLN A 108 1.17 0.37 -18.26
CA GLN A 108 1.71 -0.94 -17.94
C GLN A 108 2.72 -0.84 -16.78
N GLU A 109 2.83 -1.89 -15.99
CA GLU A 109 3.90 -2.05 -15.02
C GLU A 109 5.25 -2.07 -15.73
N LYS A 110 6.26 -1.37 -15.19
CA LYS A 110 7.61 -1.33 -15.78
C LYS A 110 8.34 -2.66 -15.70
N SER A 111 7.93 -3.51 -14.77
CA SER A 111 8.45 -4.87 -14.57
C SER A 111 7.34 -5.75 -14.00
N LEU A 112 7.25 -7.00 -14.41
CA LEU A 112 6.25 -7.96 -13.93
C LEU A 112 6.84 -9.00 -12.98
N SER A 113 8.18 -9.03 -12.84
CA SER A 113 8.91 -9.96 -12.00
C SER A 113 10.26 -9.39 -11.56
N ALA A 114 10.88 -10.02 -10.57
CA ALA A 114 12.24 -9.67 -10.15
C ALA A 114 13.27 -9.84 -11.28
N ALA A 115 13.05 -10.79 -12.19
CA ALA A 115 13.94 -11.02 -13.35
C ALA A 115 13.93 -9.87 -14.36
N ASP A 116 12.86 -9.04 -14.37
CA ASP A 116 12.73 -7.89 -15.28
C ASP A 116 13.51 -6.65 -14.78
N GLY A 117 14.12 -6.71 -13.59
CA GLY A 117 15.00 -5.67 -13.08
C GLY A 117 14.53 -4.93 -11.84
N SER A 118 15.24 -3.83 -11.53
CA SER A 118 15.09 -3.10 -10.26
C SER A 118 13.78 -2.30 -10.12
N HIS A 119 13.00 -2.13 -11.18
CA HIS A 119 11.70 -1.48 -11.11
C HIS A 119 10.61 -2.35 -10.46
N PHE A 120 10.79 -3.69 -10.48
CA PHE A 120 9.81 -4.58 -9.86
C PHE A 120 9.71 -4.29 -8.36
N LEU A 121 8.48 -4.01 -7.91
CA LEU A 121 8.14 -3.67 -6.52
C LEU A 121 8.89 -2.46 -5.93
N ALA A 122 9.34 -1.53 -6.77
CA ALA A 122 10.08 -0.33 -6.33
C ALA A 122 9.17 0.83 -5.88
N GLY A 123 7.90 0.55 -5.59
CA GLY A 123 6.91 1.56 -5.22
C GLY A 123 6.18 2.15 -6.42
N SER A 124 5.15 2.96 -6.18
CA SER A 124 4.35 3.56 -7.25
C SER A 124 4.11 5.05 -7.04
N ALA A 125 3.60 5.71 -8.09
CA ALA A 125 2.92 6.99 -7.97
C ALA A 125 1.61 6.83 -7.17
N PRO A 126 1.00 7.92 -6.68
CA PRO A 126 -0.24 7.86 -5.94
C PRO A 126 -1.36 7.13 -6.70
N LEU A 127 -2.02 6.20 -6.01
CA LEU A 127 -3.22 5.49 -6.44
C LEU A 127 -4.33 5.84 -5.45
N GLU A 128 -5.40 6.46 -5.90
CA GLU A 128 -6.51 6.91 -5.04
C GLU A 128 -6.05 7.76 -3.83
N GLY A 129 -5.03 8.59 -4.05
CA GLY A 129 -4.44 9.44 -3.00
C GLY A 129 -3.44 8.74 -2.08
N TRP A 130 -3.13 7.45 -2.30
CA TRP A 130 -2.19 6.67 -1.51
C TRP A 130 -1.00 6.21 -2.34
N ILE A 131 0.19 6.25 -1.77
CA ILE A 131 1.42 5.75 -2.40
C ILE A 131 1.71 4.35 -1.90
N ALA A 132 1.76 3.39 -2.81
CA ALA A 132 2.26 2.06 -2.49
C ALA A 132 3.79 2.12 -2.40
N LYS A 133 4.33 1.75 -1.23
CA LYS A 133 5.75 1.82 -0.91
C LYS A 133 6.56 0.77 -1.65
N SER A 134 7.88 0.99 -1.74
CA SER A 134 8.81 -0.05 -2.17
C SER A 134 8.69 -1.28 -1.27
N LEU A 135 8.65 -2.47 -1.90
CA LEU A 135 8.73 -3.75 -1.19
C LEU A 135 10.13 -4.37 -1.33
N ARG A 136 11.11 -3.60 -1.75
CA ARG A 136 12.50 -4.02 -1.91
C ARG A 136 13.31 -3.78 -0.62
N GLY A 137 14.59 -4.14 -0.65
CA GLY A 137 15.48 -4.07 0.50
C GLY A 137 15.96 -2.68 0.92
N ASP A 138 15.37 -1.61 0.37
CA ASP A 138 15.69 -0.23 0.77
C ASP A 138 15.33 0.02 2.23
N HIS A 139 16.22 0.69 2.97
CA HIS A 139 16.03 1.03 4.38
C HIS A 139 15.19 2.29 4.57
N LYS A 140 15.34 3.26 3.65
CA LYS A 140 14.68 4.55 3.72
C LYS A 140 13.18 4.42 3.52
N ASP A 141 12.76 3.79 2.42
CA ASP A 141 11.36 3.74 2.03
C ASP A 141 10.84 2.35 1.61
N GLY A 142 11.63 1.31 1.88
CA GLY A 142 11.31 -0.10 1.60
C GLY A 142 11.26 -0.97 2.85
N LEU A 143 11.59 -2.25 2.66
CA LEU A 143 11.51 -3.30 3.68
C LEU A 143 12.87 -3.67 4.29
N GLY A 144 13.96 -2.94 3.99
CA GLY A 144 15.30 -3.26 4.44
C GLY A 144 15.43 -3.43 5.96
N SER A 145 14.74 -2.57 6.73
CA SER A 145 14.75 -2.56 8.19
C SER A 145 13.72 -3.50 8.84
N TRP A 146 12.91 -4.23 8.07
CA TRP A 146 11.88 -5.14 8.58
C TRP A 146 12.43 -6.56 8.74
N SER A 147 11.99 -7.28 9.78
CA SER A 147 12.20 -8.73 9.86
C SER A 147 11.12 -9.51 9.08
N GLU A 148 11.37 -10.80 8.80
CA GLU A 148 10.39 -11.69 8.19
C GLU A 148 9.14 -11.80 9.07
N GLU A 149 9.30 -11.92 10.40
CA GLU A 149 8.20 -12.02 11.36
C GLU A 149 7.34 -10.75 11.38
N GLN A 150 7.96 -9.57 11.28
CA GLN A 150 7.24 -8.30 11.21
C GLN A 150 6.41 -8.19 9.92
N LEU A 151 6.93 -8.70 8.80
CA LEU A 151 6.21 -8.75 7.52
C LEU A 151 5.03 -9.74 7.58
N VAL A 152 5.24 -10.94 8.09
CA VAL A 152 4.17 -11.94 8.29
C VAL A 152 3.07 -11.35 9.16
N GLN A 153 3.43 -10.74 10.29
CA GLN A 153 2.49 -10.11 11.19
C GLN A 153 1.71 -8.98 10.51
N PHE A 154 2.41 -8.10 9.78
CA PHE A 154 1.79 -6.99 9.06
C PHE A 154 0.80 -7.48 8.00
N LEU A 155 1.17 -8.46 7.19
CA LEU A 155 0.29 -9.04 6.19
C LEU A 155 -0.93 -9.74 6.80
N LYS A 156 -0.74 -10.44 7.93
CA LYS A 156 -1.82 -11.18 8.60
C LYS A 156 -2.79 -10.29 9.38
N THR A 157 -2.30 -9.20 9.98
CA THR A 157 -3.08 -8.41 10.95
C THR A 157 -3.28 -6.95 10.55
N GLY A 158 -2.59 -6.49 9.51
CA GLY A 158 -2.57 -5.08 9.12
C GLY A 158 -1.70 -4.19 10.01
N ARG A 159 -0.96 -4.76 10.96
CA ARG A 159 -0.13 -4.00 11.91
C ARG A 159 1.07 -4.80 12.40
N SER A 160 2.17 -4.09 12.63
CA SER A 160 3.40 -4.62 13.22
C SER A 160 4.00 -3.58 14.16
N ASP A 161 5.18 -3.87 14.70
CA ASP A 161 5.93 -2.89 15.51
C ASP A 161 6.48 -1.73 14.67
N ARG A 162 6.47 -1.84 13.32
CA ARG A 162 7.01 -0.84 12.39
C ARG A 162 5.96 0.07 11.80
N SER A 163 4.82 -0.47 11.43
CA SER A 163 3.81 0.26 10.69
C SER A 163 2.43 -0.37 10.83
N ALA A 164 1.44 0.33 10.32
CA ALA A 164 0.07 -0.11 10.18
C ALA A 164 -0.43 0.13 8.76
N VAL A 165 -1.37 -0.68 8.27
CA VAL A 165 -1.99 -0.51 6.95
C VAL A 165 -2.95 0.66 6.92
N PHE A 166 -3.07 1.27 5.75
CA PHE A 166 -4.07 2.29 5.43
C PHE A 166 -4.36 2.26 3.92
N GLY A 167 -5.41 2.96 3.50
CA GLY A 167 -5.82 2.97 2.09
C GLY A 167 -6.14 1.57 1.58
N GLY A 168 -5.94 1.33 0.28
CA GLY A 168 -6.26 0.06 -0.38
C GLY A 168 -5.58 -1.18 0.22
N MET A 169 -4.44 -1.03 0.93
CA MET A 169 -3.80 -2.16 1.61
C MET A 169 -4.63 -2.70 2.78
N SER A 170 -5.52 -1.89 3.38
CA SER A 170 -6.47 -2.36 4.40
C SER A 170 -7.43 -3.40 3.84
N ASP A 171 -7.93 -3.21 2.62
CA ASP A 171 -8.81 -4.17 1.94
C ASP A 171 -8.07 -5.46 1.58
N VAL A 172 -6.82 -5.35 1.13
CA VAL A 172 -5.97 -6.52 0.84
C VAL A 172 -5.78 -7.38 2.08
N VAL A 173 -5.54 -6.79 3.25
CA VAL A 173 -5.45 -7.52 4.52
C VAL A 173 -6.80 -8.09 4.90
N THR A 174 -7.86 -7.29 4.87
CA THR A 174 -9.21 -7.69 5.31
C THR A 174 -9.78 -8.83 4.48
N HIS A 175 -9.63 -8.78 3.17
CA HIS A 175 -10.33 -9.68 2.26
C HIS A 175 -9.46 -10.82 1.73
N SER A 176 -8.12 -10.78 1.95
CA SER A 176 -7.20 -11.76 1.40
C SER A 176 -6.15 -12.23 2.40
N MET A 177 -5.20 -11.39 2.81
CA MET A 177 -3.99 -11.81 3.50
C MET A 177 -4.24 -12.48 4.85
N GLN A 178 -5.25 -12.04 5.61
CA GLN A 178 -5.58 -12.66 6.90
C GLN A 178 -5.98 -14.14 6.81
N TYR A 179 -6.44 -14.59 5.63
CA TYR A 179 -6.90 -15.97 5.38
C TYR A 179 -5.78 -16.88 4.85
N MET A 180 -4.63 -16.31 4.52
CA MET A 180 -3.49 -17.10 4.04
C MET A 180 -2.89 -17.94 5.15
N THR A 181 -2.30 -19.08 4.76
CA THR A 181 -1.54 -19.91 5.70
C THR A 181 -0.27 -19.20 6.17
N ASP A 182 0.18 -19.51 7.38
CA ASP A 182 1.44 -18.95 7.90
C ASP A 182 2.64 -19.34 7.02
N ALA A 183 2.60 -20.52 6.40
CA ALA A 183 3.61 -20.96 5.46
C ALA A 183 3.68 -20.08 4.21
N ASP A 184 2.54 -19.73 3.61
CA ASP A 184 2.48 -18.85 2.44
C ASP A 184 2.86 -17.40 2.80
N LEU A 185 2.42 -16.89 3.95
CA LEU A 185 2.84 -15.56 4.42
C LEU A 185 4.35 -15.51 4.69
N THR A 186 4.94 -16.58 5.24
CA THR A 186 6.39 -16.70 5.43
C THR A 186 7.12 -16.76 4.10
N ALA A 187 6.58 -17.49 3.13
CA ALA A 187 7.15 -17.55 1.78
C ALA A 187 7.16 -16.17 1.10
N ILE A 188 6.05 -15.43 1.18
CA ILE A 188 5.97 -14.05 0.70
C ILE A 188 7.02 -13.17 1.40
N ALA A 189 7.08 -13.19 2.74
CA ALA A 189 8.01 -12.38 3.51
C ALA A 189 9.47 -12.69 3.12
N ARG A 190 9.84 -13.97 3.01
CA ARG A 190 11.18 -14.42 2.63
C ARG A 190 11.54 -14.00 1.21
N TYR A 191 10.61 -14.16 0.28
CA TYR A 191 10.82 -13.68 -1.09
C TYR A 191 11.05 -12.16 -1.13
N LEU A 192 10.20 -11.36 -0.47
CA LEU A 192 10.36 -9.91 -0.41
C LEU A 192 11.71 -9.51 0.21
N LYS A 193 12.15 -10.21 1.26
CA LYS A 193 13.46 -9.97 1.89
C LYS A 193 14.64 -10.40 1.01
N SER A 194 14.46 -11.28 0.04
CA SER A 194 15.50 -11.65 -0.93
C SER A 194 15.72 -10.62 -2.03
N LEU A 195 14.77 -9.67 -2.21
CA LEU A 195 14.89 -8.63 -3.21
C LEU A 195 15.95 -7.59 -2.79
N PRO A 196 16.91 -7.26 -3.66
CA PRO A 196 17.93 -6.26 -3.34
C PRO A 196 17.31 -4.88 -3.19
N ALA A 197 17.99 -3.97 -2.48
CA ALA A 197 17.63 -2.56 -2.45
C ALA A 197 17.69 -1.96 -3.87
N SER A 198 16.85 -0.97 -4.13
CA SER A 198 16.89 -0.19 -5.38
C SER A 198 18.08 0.77 -5.37
N ASP A 199 18.41 1.35 -4.20
CA ASP A 199 19.61 2.13 -3.95
C ASP A 199 20.58 1.34 -3.04
N PRO A 200 21.71 0.86 -3.58
CA PRO A 200 22.70 0.11 -2.79
C PRO A 200 23.42 0.96 -1.73
N ASN A 201 23.32 2.29 -1.80
CA ASN A 201 23.94 3.21 -0.83
C ASN A 201 22.96 3.62 0.29
N ASP A 202 21.73 3.15 0.24
CA ASP A 202 20.73 3.47 1.26
C ASP A 202 21.14 2.88 2.61
N GLN A 203 21.02 3.70 3.67
CA GLN A 203 21.51 3.36 5.01
C GLN A 203 20.36 3.14 5.98
N PRO A 204 20.52 2.23 6.96
CA PRO A 204 19.55 2.03 8.02
C PRO A 204 19.25 3.35 8.77
N HIS A 205 17.99 3.51 9.15
CA HIS A 205 17.55 4.64 9.98
C HIS A 205 18.34 4.65 11.30
N GLN A 206 18.84 5.83 11.66
CA GLN A 206 19.51 6.09 12.95
C GLN A 206 18.64 7.04 13.78
N TYR A 207 18.18 6.55 14.92
CA TYR A 207 17.34 7.34 15.82
C TYR A 207 18.10 8.51 16.43
N ASP A 208 17.49 9.70 16.37
CA ASP A 208 17.96 10.92 17.01
C ASP A 208 16.98 11.36 18.10
N ALA A 209 17.44 11.39 19.36
CA ALA A 209 16.62 11.74 20.51
C ALA A 209 16.43 13.26 20.73
N THR A 210 16.96 14.13 19.86
CA THR A 210 16.94 15.59 20.05
C THR A 210 15.50 16.10 20.17
N ALA A 211 14.64 15.79 19.19
CA ALA A 211 13.24 16.20 19.22
C ALA A 211 12.49 15.59 20.43
N ALA A 212 12.75 14.34 20.76
CA ALA A 212 12.12 13.68 21.92
C ALA A 212 12.46 14.37 23.24
N LYS A 213 13.72 14.78 23.43
CA LYS A 213 14.16 15.50 24.63
C LYS A 213 13.57 16.91 24.69
N ALA A 214 13.52 17.63 23.57
CA ALA A 214 12.93 18.95 23.48
C ALA A 214 11.44 18.90 23.90
N LEU A 215 10.66 18.03 23.28
CA LEU A 215 9.25 17.86 23.59
C LEU A 215 9.00 17.42 25.05
N TRP A 216 9.84 16.51 25.58
CA TRP A 216 9.73 16.06 26.97
C TRP A 216 9.98 17.21 27.97
N ASN A 217 10.86 18.13 27.64
CA ASN A 217 11.18 19.31 28.44
C ASN A 217 10.21 20.49 28.23
N GLY A 218 9.17 20.29 27.42
CA GLY A 218 8.20 21.35 27.10
C GLY A 218 8.70 22.39 26.10
N ASP A 219 9.78 22.10 25.36
CA ASP A 219 10.29 22.96 24.29
C ASP A 219 9.55 22.61 22.98
N ASP A 220 8.65 23.49 22.61
CA ASP A 220 7.83 23.43 21.38
C ASP A 220 8.24 24.52 20.36
N SER A 221 9.41 25.12 20.54
CA SER A 221 9.91 26.20 19.68
C SER A 221 10.14 25.81 18.24
N GLN A 222 10.37 24.52 17.96
CA GLN A 222 10.46 24.01 16.60
C GLN A 222 9.09 24.07 15.92
N ARG A 223 9.05 24.61 14.69
CA ARG A 223 7.82 24.75 13.92
C ARG A 223 7.11 23.41 13.74
N GLY A 224 5.83 23.34 14.08
CA GLY A 224 5.01 22.14 14.08
C GLY A 224 5.06 21.32 15.37
N ALA A 225 5.98 21.62 16.32
CA ALA A 225 6.11 20.88 17.57
C ALA A 225 4.88 21.03 18.48
N SER A 226 4.35 22.26 18.63
CA SER A 226 3.11 22.49 19.40
C SER A 226 1.91 21.76 18.81
N VAL A 227 1.75 21.80 17.48
CA VAL A 227 0.67 21.05 16.78
C VAL A 227 0.81 19.55 17.04
N TYR A 228 2.05 19.03 17.03
CA TYR A 228 2.32 17.61 17.32
C TYR A 228 1.96 17.25 18.76
N ILE A 229 2.34 18.04 19.75
CA ILE A 229 2.01 17.80 21.17
C ILE A 229 0.49 17.79 21.36
N ASP A 230 -0.22 18.76 20.82
CA ASP A 230 -1.64 18.94 21.04
C ASP A 230 -2.51 17.88 20.35
N ASN A 231 -2.04 17.29 19.24
CA ASN A 231 -2.90 16.45 18.40
C ASN A 231 -2.37 15.01 18.17
N CYS A 232 -1.07 14.76 18.34
CA CYS A 232 -0.43 13.53 17.86
C CYS A 232 0.28 12.75 18.97
N ALA A 233 0.92 13.46 19.92
CA ALA A 233 1.82 12.86 20.90
C ALA A 233 1.12 11.88 21.87
N ALA A 234 -0.17 12.04 22.13
CA ALA A 234 -0.94 11.11 22.99
C ALA A 234 -0.90 9.67 22.45
N CYS A 235 -0.93 9.49 21.13
CA CYS A 235 -0.87 8.18 20.48
C CYS A 235 0.53 7.83 20.00
N HIS A 236 1.25 8.78 19.40
CA HIS A 236 2.56 8.53 18.77
C HIS A 236 3.75 8.80 19.71
N ARG A 237 3.51 9.30 20.92
CA ARG A 237 4.48 9.62 21.95
C ARG A 237 5.45 10.75 21.56
N THR A 238 6.07 11.37 22.53
CA THR A 238 7.09 12.42 22.28
C THR A 238 8.36 11.89 21.62
N ASP A 239 8.65 10.58 21.79
CA ASP A 239 9.80 9.91 21.18
C ASP A 239 9.50 9.31 19.77
N GLY A 240 8.29 9.45 19.27
CA GLY A 240 7.90 8.97 17.95
C GLY A 240 7.85 7.44 17.80
N HIS A 241 7.99 6.67 18.90
CA HIS A 241 7.96 5.19 18.84
C HIS A 241 6.54 4.61 18.83
N GLY A 242 5.51 5.41 19.14
CA GLY A 242 4.15 4.93 19.25
C GLY A 242 3.98 3.84 20.32
N TYR A 243 3.03 2.93 20.10
CA TYR A 243 2.78 1.78 20.96
C TYR A 243 2.69 0.53 20.10
N THR A 244 3.53 -0.45 20.43
CA THR A 244 3.67 -1.72 19.72
C THR A 244 2.32 -2.31 19.31
N ARG A 245 2.09 -2.48 18.01
CA ARG A 245 0.87 -3.06 17.40
C ARG A 245 -0.43 -2.32 17.70
N VAL A 246 -0.38 -1.14 18.28
CA VAL A 246 -1.55 -0.30 18.58
C VAL A 246 -1.47 0.99 17.78
N PHE A 247 -0.44 1.81 18.04
CA PHE A 247 -0.21 3.04 17.31
C PHE A 247 1.18 2.97 16.64
N PRO A 248 1.26 3.14 15.31
CA PRO A 248 2.51 2.93 14.58
C PRO A 248 3.60 3.89 15.01
N ALA A 249 4.85 3.41 14.97
CA ALA A 249 6.02 4.26 15.12
C ALA A 249 6.09 5.28 13.97
N LEU A 250 6.49 6.50 14.29
CA LEU A 250 6.83 7.56 13.33
C LEU A 250 8.34 7.59 13.07
N ALA A 251 9.14 7.29 14.11
CA ALA A 251 10.59 7.19 13.98
C ALA A 251 10.98 6.03 13.04
N GLY A 252 11.67 6.33 11.96
CA GLY A 252 12.13 5.35 10.98
C GLY A 252 11.03 4.70 10.13
N ASN A 253 9.81 5.24 10.14
CA ASN A 253 8.72 4.72 9.33
C ASN A 253 8.94 5.06 7.85
N PRO A 254 8.92 4.10 6.92
CA PRO A 254 9.15 4.34 5.50
C PRO A 254 8.21 5.37 4.86
N VAL A 255 6.95 5.45 5.33
CA VAL A 255 5.96 6.42 4.80
C VAL A 255 6.43 7.87 5.01
N LEU A 256 7.08 8.15 6.13
CA LEU A 256 7.56 9.51 6.47
C LEU A 256 8.81 9.89 5.69
N GLN A 257 9.57 8.92 5.24
CA GLN A 257 10.84 9.10 4.56
C GLN A 257 10.69 9.17 3.02
N SER A 258 9.49 8.90 2.51
CA SER A 258 9.17 9.02 1.10
C SER A 258 9.45 10.43 0.58
N ASP A 259 9.96 10.54 -0.64
CA ASP A 259 10.12 11.85 -1.29
C ASP A 259 8.76 12.52 -1.52
N ASP A 260 7.74 11.75 -1.86
CA ASP A 260 6.36 12.22 -1.99
C ASP A 260 5.60 12.09 -0.65
N PRO A 261 5.13 13.21 -0.06
CA PRO A 261 4.44 13.23 1.23
C PRO A 261 2.93 12.94 1.14
N THR A 262 2.39 12.66 -0.04
CA THR A 262 0.94 12.55 -0.29
C THR A 262 0.23 11.66 0.72
N SER A 263 0.70 10.42 0.93
CA SER A 263 0.08 9.50 1.89
C SER A 263 0.07 10.04 3.33
N LEU A 264 1.14 10.74 3.72
CA LEU A 264 1.24 11.28 5.08
C LEU A 264 0.30 12.48 5.28
N ILE A 265 0.22 13.37 4.30
CA ILE A 265 -0.73 14.49 4.34
C ILE A 265 -2.16 13.94 4.35
N HIS A 266 -2.45 12.96 3.50
CA HIS A 266 -3.77 12.35 3.37
C HIS A 266 -4.22 11.69 4.68
N ILE A 267 -3.36 10.89 5.34
CA ILE A 267 -3.71 10.26 6.62
C ILE A 267 -3.92 11.29 7.74
N VAL A 268 -3.21 12.42 7.74
CA VAL A 268 -3.43 13.50 8.71
C VAL A 268 -4.76 14.20 8.43
N LEU A 269 -5.11 14.44 7.17
CA LEU A 269 -6.38 15.07 6.82
C LEU A 269 -7.59 14.19 7.07
N LYS A 270 -7.56 12.94 6.59
CA LYS A 270 -8.71 12.01 6.62
C LYS A 270 -8.76 11.10 7.83
N GLY A 271 -7.61 10.81 8.42
CA GLY A 271 -7.50 9.72 9.38
C GLY A 271 -7.57 8.34 8.71
N GLY A 272 -7.74 7.31 9.53
CA GLY A 272 -7.87 5.94 9.06
C GLY A 272 -8.16 4.97 10.20
N THR A 273 -8.85 3.89 9.88
CA THR A 273 -9.16 2.83 10.84
C THR A 273 -8.47 1.54 10.44
N LEU A 274 -7.79 0.91 11.39
CA LEU A 274 -7.18 -0.40 11.19
C LEU A 274 -8.26 -1.46 11.00
N PRO A 275 -8.06 -2.42 10.08
CA PRO A 275 -8.99 -3.51 9.90
C PRO A 275 -9.07 -4.39 11.14
N ALA A 276 -10.26 -4.91 11.43
CA ALA A 276 -10.43 -6.06 12.30
C ALA A 276 -10.06 -7.33 11.54
N THR A 277 -9.17 -8.13 12.09
CA THR A 277 -8.81 -9.44 11.54
C THR A 277 -9.04 -10.54 12.58
N HIS A 278 -9.10 -11.80 12.15
CA HIS A 278 -9.35 -12.93 13.05
C HIS A 278 -8.36 -13.00 14.23
N THR A 279 -7.11 -12.66 13.99
CA THR A 279 -6.04 -12.71 15.01
C THR A 279 -5.77 -11.36 15.68
N ALA A 280 -6.36 -10.26 15.19
CA ALA A 280 -6.27 -8.92 15.74
C ALA A 280 -7.62 -8.19 15.60
N PRO A 281 -8.64 -8.59 16.39
CA PRO A 281 -10.03 -8.14 16.20
C PRO A 281 -10.28 -6.68 16.62
N SER A 282 -9.41 -6.10 17.45
CA SER A 282 -9.56 -4.71 17.88
C SER A 282 -9.21 -3.75 16.75
N THR A 283 -10.08 -2.80 16.46
CA THR A 283 -9.81 -1.68 15.57
C THR A 283 -9.26 -0.49 16.35
N PHE A 284 -8.32 0.23 15.73
CA PHE A 284 -7.84 1.51 16.25
C PHE A 284 -7.98 2.55 15.15
N THR A 285 -8.49 3.72 15.51
CA THR A 285 -8.74 4.80 14.55
C THR A 285 -7.81 5.97 14.82
N MET A 286 -7.08 6.41 13.80
CA MET A 286 -6.45 7.71 13.76
C MET A 286 -7.52 8.71 13.30
N PRO A 287 -7.86 9.74 14.09
CA PRO A 287 -8.84 10.74 13.66
C PRO A 287 -8.30 11.57 12.50
N GLY A 288 -9.18 12.03 11.62
CA GLY A 288 -8.84 13.04 10.62
C GLY A 288 -8.85 14.43 11.21
N PHE A 289 -7.91 15.27 10.82
CA PHE A 289 -7.74 16.63 11.36
C PHE A 289 -8.10 17.73 10.35
N ALA A 290 -8.68 17.39 9.19
CA ALA A 290 -9.07 18.37 8.18
C ALA A 290 -10.02 19.46 8.71
N TRP A 291 -10.89 19.13 9.67
CA TRP A 291 -11.83 20.05 10.29
C TRP A 291 -11.21 20.98 11.33
N ARG A 292 -10.04 20.63 11.86
CA ARG A 292 -9.40 21.31 13.01
C ARG A 292 -8.15 22.10 12.61
N LEU A 293 -7.31 21.53 11.74
CA LEU A 293 -6.02 22.11 11.38
C LEU A 293 -6.11 22.83 10.03
N SER A 294 -5.56 24.04 9.99
CA SER A 294 -5.32 24.79 8.75
C SER A 294 -4.27 24.09 7.88
N ASP A 295 -4.22 24.44 6.59
CA ASP A 295 -3.22 23.90 5.66
C ASP A 295 -1.78 24.17 6.12
N GLN A 296 -1.56 25.32 6.76
CA GLN A 296 -0.25 25.67 7.30
C GLN A 296 0.12 24.78 8.50
N GLU A 297 -0.81 24.56 9.44
CA GLU A 297 -0.58 23.69 10.60
C GLU A 297 -0.36 22.23 10.19
N VAL A 298 -1.09 21.72 9.18
CA VAL A 298 -0.84 20.40 8.61
C VAL A 298 0.55 20.33 7.99
N ALA A 299 0.94 21.33 7.18
CA ALA A 299 2.27 21.38 6.59
C ALA A 299 3.38 21.43 7.65
N ASP A 300 3.17 22.19 8.72
CA ASP A 300 4.12 22.34 9.81
C ASP A 300 4.30 21.04 10.61
N VAL A 301 3.21 20.38 11.01
CA VAL A 301 3.29 19.13 11.76
C VAL A 301 3.85 18.00 10.89
N VAL A 302 3.47 17.91 9.62
CA VAL A 302 4.01 16.91 8.69
C VAL A 302 5.51 17.12 8.49
N SER A 303 5.96 18.39 8.32
CA SER A 303 7.39 18.73 8.22
C SER A 303 8.14 18.38 9.50
N PHE A 304 7.57 18.68 10.66
CA PHE A 304 8.13 18.32 11.97
C PHE A 304 8.34 16.79 12.10
N ILE A 305 7.31 16.01 11.80
CA ILE A 305 7.37 14.54 11.87
C ILE A 305 8.41 13.98 10.90
N ARG A 306 8.47 14.52 9.68
CA ARG A 306 9.42 14.09 8.64
C ARG A 306 10.88 14.45 8.95
N GLY A 307 11.13 15.44 9.79
CA GLY A 307 12.47 15.88 10.19
C GLY A 307 12.90 15.50 11.60
N SER A 308 12.03 14.79 12.37
CA SER A 308 12.29 14.42 13.77
C SER A 308 12.76 12.98 13.91
N TRP A 309 13.35 12.65 15.05
CA TRP A 309 13.75 11.30 15.46
C TRP A 309 14.68 10.59 14.49
N GLY A 310 15.47 11.33 13.71
CA GLY A 310 16.37 10.78 12.70
C GLY A 310 15.71 10.54 11.32
N ASN A 311 14.43 10.89 11.16
CA ASN A 311 13.79 10.95 9.85
C ASN A 311 14.43 12.03 8.97
N LYS A 312 14.51 11.78 7.66
CA LYS A 312 15.19 12.63 6.68
C LYS A 312 14.28 13.04 5.53
N GLY A 313 12.97 13.06 5.75
CA GLY A 313 12.00 13.50 4.75
C GLY A 313 12.05 15.02 4.53
N ALA A 314 11.90 15.47 3.29
CA ALA A 314 11.83 16.88 2.95
C ALA A 314 10.63 17.58 3.62
N PRO A 315 10.74 18.88 3.96
CA PRO A 315 9.63 19.66 4.49
C PRO A 315 8.49 19.79 3.46
N VAL A 316 7.28 20.03 3.95
CA VAL A 316 6.05 20.17 3.18
C VAL A 316 5.56 21.61 3.24
N SER A 317 5.01 22.14 2.17
CA SER A 317 4.39 23.44 2.10
C SER A 317 2.86 23.38 2.27
N ALA A 318 2.26 24.49 2.70
CA ALA A 318 0.79 24.60 2.74
C ALA A 318 0.14 24.38 1.35
N LYS A 319 0.85 24.70 0.25
CA LYS A 319 0.36 24.46 -1.12
C LYS A 319 0.17 22.96 -1.42
N ASP A 320 1.06 22.10 -0.91
CA ASP A 320 0.95 20.66 -1.07
C ASP A 320 -0.28 20.11 -0.34
N VAL A 321 -0.64 20.72 0.80
CA VAL A 321 -1.83 20.35 1.59
C VAL A 321 -3.12 20.79 0.91
N VAL A 322 -3.19 22.01 0.38
CA VAL A 322 -4.38 22.56 -0.31
C VAL A 322 -4.85 21.63 -1.44
N GLY A 323 -3.92 21.14 -2.26
CA GLY A 323 -4.24 20.23 -3.37
C GLY A 323 -4.97 18.97 -2.90
N LEU A 324 -4.47 18.35 -1.83
CA LEU A 324 -5.03 17.11 -1.29
C LEU A 324 -6.34 17.33 -0.53
N ARG A 325 -6.48 18.45 0.22
CA ARG A 325 -7.74 18.76 0.93
C ARG A 325 -8.92 18.96 -0.02
N THR A 326 -8.72 19.57 -1.18
CA THR A 326 -9.77 19.78 -2.17
C THR A 326 -10.18 18.49 -2.87
N ASP A 327 -9.24 17.57 -3.11
CA ASP A 327 -9.55 16.26 -3.69
C ASP A 327 -10.30 15.37 -2.70
N ASP A 328 -10.01 15.48 -1.42
CA ASP A 328 -10.70 14.77 -0.34
C ASP A 328 -12.17 15.17 -0.23
N MET A 329 -12.51 16.44 -0.41
CA MET A 329 -13.91 16.87 -0.41
C MET A 329 -14.70 16.38 -1.63
N LYS A 330 -14.05 16.11 -2.76
CA LYS A 330 -14.70 15.54 -3.95
C LYS A 330 -15.01 14.05 -3.80
N THR A 331 -14.16 13.30 -3.10
CA THR A 331 -14.38 11.87 -2.87
C THR A 331 -15.47 11.58 -1.84
N THR A 332 -15.60 12.39 -0.77
CA THR A 332 -16.67 12.27 0.22
C THR A 332 -18.06 12.61 -0.31
N SER A 333 -18.16 13.43 -1.34
CA SER A 333 -19.46 13.77 -1.96
C SER A 333 -20.03 12.66 -2.87
N GLY A 334 -19.23 11.65 -3.21
CA GLY A 334 -19.63 10.51 -4.07
C GLY A 334 -20.09 9.26 -3.32
N ASP A 335 -19.59 9.02 -2.10
CA ASP A 335 -19.77 7.74 -1.42
C ASP A 335 -20.78 7.77 -0.23
N ASP A 336 -21.18 8.94 0.26
CA ASP A 336 -22.01 9.05 1.48
C ASP A 336 -23.53 8.98 1.26
N LEU A 337 -24.02 8.71 0.05
CA LEU A 337 -25.47 8.59 -0.22
C LEU A 337 -25.98 7.13 -0.30
N GLY A 338 -25.18 6.14 0.08
CA GLY A 338 -25.49 4.71 -0.14
C GLY A 338 -25.66 3.81 1.08
N GLN A 339 -25.48 4.28 2.32
CA GLN A 339 -25.60 3.38 3.50
C GLN A 339 -26.45 3.95 4.64
N VAL A 340 -27.72 4.16 4.38
CA VAL A 340 -28.75 4.12 5.43
C VAL A 340 -29.91 3.27 4.92
N THR A 341 -29.82 1.98 5.06
CA THR A 341 -30.99 1.10 5.15
C THR A 341 -30.82 0.20 6.35
N SER A 342 -31.64 0.51 7.33
CA SER A 342 -31.98 -0.23 8.54
C SER A 342 -32.17 -1.73 8.30
N HIS A 343 -31.52 -2.53 9.14
CA HIS A 343 -32.05 -3.87 9.47
C HIS A 343 -32.75 -3.81 10.84
N ASN A 344 -34.09 -3.88 10.79
CA ASN A 344 -34.91 -4.44 11.87
C ASN A 344 -34.84 -5.96 11.79
#